data_e09b4d2a338d50e412b748e3398f4d42
#
_entry.id   e09b4d2a338d50e412b748e3398f4d42
#
_cell.length_a   1.000
_cell.length_b   1.000
_cell.length_c   1.000
_cell.angle_alpha   90.00
_cell.angle_beta   90.00
_cell.angle_gamma   90.00
#
_symmetry.space_group_name_H-M   'P 1'
#
loop_
_entity.id
_entity.type
_entity.pdbx_description
1 polymer ?
#
loop_
_entity_poly.entity_id
_entity_poly.type
_entity_poly.pdbx_seq_one_letter_code
_entity_poly.pdbx_strand_id
1 'polypeptide(L)'
;MYLRESKQRRADGSAVSYLQLAENVWVPERRRSETHVVYNCGRADDAAVVERLRKLAASILRRCSPEEIVGASNGDLRLVCAWPYGEVYVLQALWQRLGIDQVIRTQAQSRHLGFDVERALFAMVANRACAPCSKLYCWEQWLKEEVHIPGTQGLSLQHLYRAMDFLEANKEPIEREIFHRVADLLNLDVEVLFYDTTSLHFEIDLDDGGVGAEDLVHGNKAAGAKAYRAPRKRGLSKNGRGDAPQIVVGMAVTREGFPVRHWVFPGNTVDVTTVAQVKRDLRDWQLTRCLFVGDAGMVSAANFKALAAGGGKFLMCMPMRRGDALTQQVLARAGRYRTVNQRLQIKEVVIGDGERRLRYVVCFNPEEAARQQAHRRHLLDHLEAELAAMGDAAQDVQSKRVAALRSSSRWGKYLTLGDKGLQLDAKAIKAAEHYDGKFLVHGNDDTLSAQDMALGYKQMIRVEQAWRDMKSTLDMRPVFHWAPHRIHAHVAITVLSLLLERTVEHACGDTWRNVSDRLRRIQLAQLLSPHGTVWQVTEPTPQAAKCLKSLQIKPPPPVLQLA
;
A
#
# COMPACT_ATOMS: atom_id res chain seq x y z
N MET A 1 57.42 2.55 17.26
CA MET A 1 57.28 3.81 16.46
C MET A 1 55.85 4.28 16.60
N TYR A 2 55.62 5.57 16.79
CA TYR A 2 54.30 6.18 16.96
C TYR A 2 54.26 7.63 16.42
N LEU A 3 53.06 8.14 16.13
CA LEU A 3 52.89 9.52 15.71
C LEU A 3 52.83 10.41 16.98
N ARG A 4 53.75 11.36 17.08
CA ARG A 4 53.85 12.32 18.19
C ARG A 4 53.42 13.71 17.67
N GLU A 5 52.63 14.44 18.49
CA GLU A 5 52.40 15.88 18.30
C GLU A 5 53.30 16.66 19.24
N SER A 6 54.14 17.53 18.67
CA SER A 6 55.01 18.45 19.43
C SER A 6 54.54 19.90 19.22
N LYS A 7 54.39 20.64 20.32
CA LYS A 7 53.98 22.04 20.31
C LYS A 7 55.18 22.96 20.47
N GLN A 8 55.36 23.88 19.53
CA GLN A 8 56.37 24.96 19.62
C GLN A 8 55.67 26.28 19.79
N ARG A 9 56.10 27.07 20.79
CA ARG A 9 55.64 28.47 20.97
C ARG A 9 56.48 29.38 20.08
N ARG A 10 55.84 30.28 19.36
CA ARG A 10 56.43 31.33 18.57
C ARG A 10 56.71 32.57 19.44
N ALA A 11 57.55 33.47 18.94
CA ALA A 11 57.86 34.74 19.60
C ALA A 11 56.65 35.65 19.79
N ASP A 12 55.59 35.44 18.98
CA ASP A 12 54.32 36.17 19.05
C ASP A 12 53.31 35.58 20.07
N GLY A 13 53.74 34.55 20.84
CA GLY A 13 52.91 33.85 21.84
C GLY A 13 51.98 32.76 21.27
N SER A 14 51.89 32.61 19.96
CA SER A 14 51.09 31.54 19.30
C SER A 14 51.81 30.19 19.45
N ALA A 15 51.04 29.10 19.49
CA ALA A 15 51.57 27.74 19.50
C ALA A 15 51.31 27.04 18.17
N VAL A 16 52.35 26.44 17.59
CA VAL A 16 52.20 25.63 16.37
C VAL A 16 52.50 24.17 16.72
N SER A 17 51.63 23.29 16.29
CA SER A 17 51.76 21.85 16.45
C SER A 17 52.41 21.22 15.23
N TYR A 18 53.40 20.33 15.46
CA TYR A 18 54.08 19.56 14.43
C TYR A 18 53.79 18.08 14.66
N LEU A 19 53.52 17.37 13.58
CA LEU A 19 53.39 15.88 13.61
C LEU A 19 54.74 15.26 13.29
N GLN A 20 55.19 14.37 14.16
CA GLN A 20 56.49 13.71 14.11
C GLN A 20 56.31 12.20 14.27
N LEU A 21 56.97 11.41 13.44
CA LEU A 21 57.09 9.97 13.66
C LEU A 21 58.26 9.75 14.62
N ALA A 22 58.00 9.14 15.78
CA ALA A 22 58.96 8.98 16.85
C ALA A 22 58.97 7.53 17.36
N GLU A 23 60.08 7.13 17.98
CA GLU A 23 60.19 5.88 18.71
C GLU A 23 60.88 6.10 20.05
N ASN A 24 60.56 5.27 21.01
CA ASN A 24 61.24 5.31 22.30
C ASN A 24 62.36 4.27 22.27
N VAL A 25 63.58 4.76 22.52
CA VAL A 25 64.81 3.93 22.57
C VAL A 25 65.28 3.91 24.01
N TRP A 26 65.51 2.72 24.55
CA TRP A 26 66.09 2.58 25.87
C TRP A 26 67.59 2.92 25.80
N VAL A 27 68.04 3.90 26.62
CA VAL A 27 69.44 4.29 26.74
C VAL A 27 70.03 3.69 28.02
N PRO A 28 70.82 2.61 27.95
CA PRO A 28 71.32 1.89 29.13
C PRO A 28 72.13 2.78 30.06
N GLU A 29 72.97 3.67 29.52
CA GLU A 29 73.83 4.57 30.25
C GLU A 29 73.02 5.59 31.11
N ARG A 30 71.83 5.97 30.69
CA ARG A 30 70.96 6.92 31.40
C ARG A 30 69.81 6.24 32.14
N ARG A 31 69.71 4.91 32.04
CA ARG A 31 68.68 4.08 32.64
C ARG A 31 67.23 4.65 32.40
N ARG A 32 67.02 5.22 31.24
CA ARG A 32 65.72 5.79 30.85
C ARG A 32 65.44 5.59 29.37
N SER A 33 64.16 5.62 29.00
CA SER A 33 63.72 5.65 27.60
C SER A 33 63.75 7.10 27.08
N GLU A 34 64.42 7.32 25.95
CA GLU A 34 64.47 8.62 25.27
C GLU A 34 63.70 8.54 23.97
N THR A 35 62.93 9.62 23.68
CA THR A 35 62.15 9.71 22.46
C THR A 35 63.06 10.19 21.33
N HIS A 36 63.24 9.35 20.33
CA HIS A 36 63.95 9.67 19.11
C HIS A 36 62.98 10.00 17.98
N VAL A 37 63.11 11.16 17.37
CA VAL A 37 62.29 11.59 16.23
C VAL A 37 62.88 11.02 14.96
N VAL A 38 62.16 10.07 14.34
CA VAL A 38 62.62 9.38 13.11
C VAL A 38 62.32 10.26 11.88
N TYR A 39 61.15 10.94 11.87
CA TYR A 39 60.76 11.75 10.74
C TYR A 39 59.84 12.89 11.19
N ASN A 40 60.05 14.12 10.65
CA ASN A 40 59.16 15.23 10.87
C ASN A 40 58.18 15.36 9.70
N CYS A 41 56.89 15.07 9.95
CA CYS A 41 55.84 15.09 8.93
C CYS A 41 55.45 16.51 8.52
N GLY A 42 55.65 17.50 9.39
CA GLY A 42 55.27 18.89 9.15
C GLY A 42 54.23 19.41 10.12
N ARG A 43 53.60 20.54 9.80
CA ARG A 43 52.61 21.18 10.68
C ARG A 43 51.30 20.36 10.72
N ALA A 44 50.71 20.28 11.89
CA ALA A 44 49.46 19.53 12.11
C ALA A 44 48.23 20.18 11.46
N ASP A 45 48.28 21.51 11.22
CA ASP A 45 47.21 22.30 10.58
C ASP A 45 47.36 22.39 9.05
N ASP A 46 48.43 21.81 8.49
CA ASP A 46 48.64 21.74 7.04
C ASP A 46 47.87 20.59 6.40
N ALA A 47 46.88 20.90 5.59
CA ALA A 47 46.02 19.89 4.91
C ALA A 47 46.85 18.93 4.04
N ALA A 48 47.99 19.37 3.44
CA ALA A 48 48.82 18.51 2.64
C ALA A 48 49.61 17.50 3.51
N VAL A 49 49.97 17.87 4.72
CA VAL A 49 50.60 16.97 5.71
C VAL A 49 49.61 15.92 6.16
N VAL A 50 48.39 16.32 6.52
CA VAL A 50 47.33 15.41 6.93
C VAL A 50 46.99 14.42 5.81
N GLU A 51 46.92 14.88 4.57
CA GLU A 51 46.62 14.00 3.42
C GLU A 51 47.74 13.00 3.14
N ARG A 52 49.00 13.41 3.27
CA ARG A 52 50.16 12.48 3.17
C ARG A 52 50.12 11.42 4.25
N LEU A 53 49.80 11.78 5.49
CA LEU A 53 49.67 10.82 6.60
C LEU A 53 48.49 9.85 6.38
N ARG A 54 47.36 10.32 5.85
CA ARG A 54 46.23 9.44 5.47
C ARG A 54 46.65 8.41 4.42
N LYS A 55 47.40 8.83 3.39
CA LYS A 55 47.91 7.91 2.36
C LYS A 55 48.89 6.92 2.92
N LEU A 56 49.76 7.31 3.86
CA LEU A 56 50.68 6.42 4.56
C LEU A 56 49.92 5.39 5.40
N ALA A 57 48.93 5.84 6.19
CA ALA A 57 48.06 4.95 6.98
C ALA A 57 47.36 3.93 6.11
N ALA A 58 46.76 4.38 4.99
CA ALA A 58 46.09 3.49 4.03
C ALA A 58 47.09 2.47 3.39
N SER A 59 48.34 2.87 3.20
CA SER A 59 49.36 1.95 2.69
C SER A 59 49.81 0.91 3.73
N ILE A 60 49.87 1.28 5.00
CA ILE A 60 50.19 0.36 6.11
C ILE A 60 49.03 -0.63 6.29
N LEU A 61 47.78 -0.17 6.37
CA LEU A 61 46.61 -1.00 6.54
C LEU A 61 46.45 -2.08 5.45
N ARG A 62 46.88 -1.78 4.21
CA ARG A 62 46.86 -2.78 3.12
C ARG A 62 47.88 -3.93 3.30
N ARG A 63 48.79 -3.81 4.23
CA ARG A 63 49.82 -4.83 4.53
C ARG A 63 49.53 -5.61 5.82
N CYS A 64 48.53 -5.18 6.59
CA CYS A 64 48.06 -5.86 7.78
C CYS A 64 46.98 -6.91 7.41
N SER A 65 46.96 -8.01 8.16
CA SER A 65 45.84 -8.94 8.04
C SER A 65 44.53 -8.33 8.59
N PRO A 66 43.36 -8.81 8.18
CA PRO A 66 42.11 -8.35 8.76
C PRO A 66 42.08 -8.48 10.29
N GLU A 67 42.64 -9.57 10.84
CA GLU A 67 42.72 -9.83 12.28
C GLU A 67 43.61 -8.81 12.98
N GLU A 68 44.75 -8.45 12.39
CA GLU A 68 45.65 -7.43 12.94
C GLU A 68 44.99 -6.03 12.92
N ILE A 69 44.22 -5.70 11.87
CA ILE A 69 43.48 -4.43 11.79
C ILE A 69 42.41 -4.38 12.88
N VAL A 70 41.63 -5.44 13.02
CA VAL A 70 40.60 -5.56 14.07
C VAL A 70 41.26 -5.59 15.45
N GLY A 71 42.36 -6.34 15.63
CA GLY A 71 43.12 -6.44 16.89
C GLY A 71 43.76 -5.13 17.31
N ALA A 72 44.33 -4.36 16.37
CA ALA A 72 44.85 -3.02 16.63
C ALA A 72 43.75 -2.00 16.98
N SER A 73 42.51 -2.24 16.52
CA SER A 73 41.33 -1.47 16.87
C SER A 73 40.67 -1.96 18.16
N ASN A 74 41.19 -2.99 18.80
CA ASN A 74 40.59 -3.67 19.94
C ASN A 74 40.37 -2.72 21.13
N GLY A 75 39.09 -2.48 21.42
CA GLY A 75 38.62 -1.58 22.44
C GLY A 75 38.18 -0.22 21.94
N ASP A 76 38.60 0.19 20.75
CA ASP A 76 38.34 1.53 20.23
C ASP A 76 37.11 1.58 19.27
N LEU A 77 36.72 0.43 18.69
CA LEU A 77 35.57 0.35 17.81
C LEU A 77 34.58 -0.73 18.30
N ARG A 78 33.45 -0.32 18.79
CA ARG A 78 32.42 -1.22 19.35
C ARG A 78 31.15 -1.18 18.53
N LEU A 79 30.72 -2.31 18.02
CA LEU A 79 29.40 -2.45 17.40
C LEU A 79 28.32 -2.36 18.49
N VAL A 80 27.42 -1.39 18.37
CA VAL A 80 26.32 -1.16 19.31
C VAL A 80 25.06 -1.84 18.84
N CYS A 81 24.69 -1.62 17.58
CA CYS A 81 23.48 -2.17 16.97
C CYS A 81 23.61 -2.19 15.45
N ALA A 82 22.72 -2.94 14.82
CA ALA A 82 22.54 -2.97 13.38
C ALA A 82 21.04 -3.05 13.07
N TRP A 83 20.58 -2.24 12.11
CA TRP A 83 19.17 -2.17 11.70
C TRP A 83 19.01 -2.50 10.23
N PRO A 84 17.86 -3.09 9.82
CA PRO A 84 17.46 -3.13 8.42
C PRO A 84 17.38 -1.70 7.87
N TYR A 85 18.07 -1.44 6.76
CA TYR A 85 18.18 -0.08 6.23
C TYR A 85 17.73 0.04 4.78
N GLY A 86 17.97 -0.99 3.98
CA GLY A 86 17.77 -0.91 2.53
C GLY A 86 16.32 -0.65 2.11
N GLU A 87 15.34 -1.18 2.85
CA GLU A 87 13.91 -0.94 2.58
C GLU A 87 13.59 0.55 2.76
N VAL A 88 13.91 1.09 3.92
CA VAL A 88 13.63 2.50 4.24
C VAL A 88 14.41 3.44 3.33
N TYR A 89 15.65 3.10 3.00
CA TYR A 89 16.48 3.87 2.06
C TYR A 89 15.82 3.97 0.68
N VAL A 90 15.32 2.86 0.15
CA VAL A 90 14.62 2.83 -1.14
C VAL A 90 13.32 3.62 -1.07
N LEU A 91 12.50 3.39 -0.03
CA LEU A 91 11.25 4.13 0.14
C LEU A 91 11.48 5.64 0.28
N GLN A 92 12.53 6.07 0.97
CA GLN A 92 12.88 7.48 1.08
C GLN A 92 13.33 8.06 -0.26
N ALA A 93 14.13 7.34 -1.02
CA ALA A 93 14.55 7.78 -2.35
C ALA A 93 13.35 7.91 -3.31
N LEU A 94 12.39 6.99 -3.25
CA LEU A 94 11.14 7.07 -4.03
C LEU A 94 10.24 8.21 -3.55
N TRP A 95 10.08 8.39 -2.26
CA TRP A 95 9.32 9.48 -1.66
C TRP A 95 9.78 10.85 -2.15
N GLN A 96 11.09 11.06 -2.22
CA GLN A 96 11.69 12.27 -2.76
C GLN A 96 11.54 12.35 -4.28
N ARG A 97 11.80 11.27 -5.01
CA ARG A 97 11.72 11.26 -6.48
C ARG A 97 10.29 11.52 -6.98
N LEU A 98 9.27 11.00 -6.29
CA LEU A 98 7.87 11.28 -6.58
C LEU A 98 7.43 12.67 -6.09
N GLY A 99 8.30 13.42 -5.42
CA GLY A 99 8.03 14.76 -4.93
C GLY A 99 7.02 14.84 -3.78
N ILE A 100 6.76 13.71 -3.11
CA ILE A 100 5.78 13.64 -2.01
C ILE A 100 6.23 14.51 -0.83
N ASP A 101 7.53 14.49 -0.52
CA ASP A 101 8.15 15.37 0.49
C ASP A 101 7.89 16.84 0.21
N GLN A 102 8.08 17.28 -1.05
CA GLN A 102 7.87 18.67 -1.47
C GLN A 102 6.41 19.07 -1.35
N VAL A 103 5.47 18.21 -1.79
CA VAL A 103 4.03 18.47 -1.68
C VAL A 103 3.64 18.70 -0.22
N ILE A 104 4.07 17.80 0.68
CA ILE A 104 3.76 17.91 2.10
C ILE A 104 4.37 19.16 2.71
N ARG A 105 5.64 19.45 2.43
CA ARG A 105 6.32 20.64 2.95
C ARG A 105 5.67 21.92 2.45
N THR A 106 5.29 21.99 1.18
CA THR A 106 4.58 23.15 0.62
C THR A 106 3.25 23.39 1.34
N GLN A 107 2.45 22.33 1.58
CA GLN A 107 1.21 22.45 2.33
C GLN A 107 1.42 22.79 3.82
N ALA A 108 2.59 22.47 4.38
CA ALA A 108 2.93 22.78 5.77
C ALA A 108 3.48 24.18 5.99
N GLN A 109 3.99 24.85 4.96
CA GLN A 109 4.68 26.17 5.07
C GLN A 109 3.85 27.26 5.75
N SER A 110 2.53 27.26 5.54
CA SER A 110 1.60 28.23 6.14
C SER A 110 1.26 27.93 7.60
N ARG A 111 1.77 26.84 8.19
CA ARG A 111 1.40 26.34 9.51
C ARG A 111 2.62 26.18 10.41
N HIS A 112 2.63 26.88 11.53
CA HIS A 112 3.68 26.73 12.56
C HIS A 112 3.39 25.48 13.41
N LEU A 113 3.79 24.29 12.96
CA LEU A 113 3.47 23.04 13.63
C LEU A 113 4.42 22.69 14.79
N GLY A 114 5.62 23.29 14.85
CA GLY A 114 6.62 23.04 15.89
C GLY A 114 7.33 21.68 15.80
N PHE A 115 7.14 20.94 14.71
CA PHE A 115 7.81 19.66 14.41
C PHE A 115 7.81 19.39 12.91
N ASP A 116 8.67 18.51 12.45
CA ASP A 116 8.73 18.11 11.03
C ASP A 116 7.59 17.13 10.69
N VAL A 117 6.50 17.68 10.13
CA VAL A 117 5.31 16.91 9.74
C VAL A 117 5.60 15.96 8.57
N GLU A 118 6.49 16.35 7.67
CA GLU A 118 6.86 15.53 6.54
C GLU A 118 7.60 14.27 7.01
N ARG A 119 8.56 14.42 7.90
CA ARG A 119 9.27 13.27 8.49
C ARG A 119 8.34 12.36 9.29
N ALA A 120 7.39 12.93 10.04
CA ALA A 120 6.39 12.14 10.77
C ALA A 120 5.48 11.34 9.82
N LEU A 121 5.05 11.92 8.70
CA LEU A 121 4.26 11.22 7.68
C LEU A 121 5.07 10.15 6.97
N PHE A 122 6.30 10.46 6.54
CA PHE A 122 7.19 9.48 5.93
C PHE A 122 7.43 8.28 6.86
N ALA A 123 7.72 8.53 8.13
CA ALA A 123 7.93 7.47 9.12
C ALA A 123 6.71 6.53 9.22
N MET A 124 5.49 7.08 9.26
CA MET A 124 4.27 6.29 9.32
C MET A 124 3.98 5.51 8.04
N VAL A 125 4.31 6.08 6.86
CA VAL A 125 4.16 5.42 5.56
C VAL A 125 5.19 4.29 5.40
N ALA A 126 6.46 4.56 5.74
CA ALA A 126 7.52 3.55 5.71
C ALA A 126 7.25 2.41 6.70
N ASN A 127 6.80 2.74 7.91
CA ASN A 127 6.37 1.72 8.88
C ASN A 127 5.26 0.83 8.31
N ARG A 128 4.29 1.42 7.62
CA ARG A 128 3.19 0.64 7.03
C ARG A 128 3.69 -0.33 5.96
N ALA A 129 4.69 0.06 5.16
CA ALA A 129 5.26 -0.79 4.12
C ALA A 129 6.25 -1.86 4.65
N CYS A 130 7.02 -1.55 5.72
CA CYS A 130 8.12 -2.41 6.19
C CYS A 130 7.73 -3.29 7.39
N ALA A 131 6.97 -2.73 8.35
CA ALA A 131 6.61 -3.36 9.63
C ALA A 131 5.29 -2.81 10.16
N PRO A 132 4.15 -3.16 9.52
CA PRO A 132 2.85 -2.59 9.85
C PRO A 132 2.49 -2.78 11.33
N CYS A 133 2.21 -1.69 12.04
CA CYS A 133 1.85 -1.74 13.47
C CYS A 133 0.99 -0.52 13.89
N SER A 134 0.65 -0.44 15.19
CA SER A 134 -0.01 0.72 15.76
C SER A 134 0.91 1.95 15.79
N LYS A 135 0.34 3.16 15.84
CA LYS A 135 1.16 4.38 15.93
C LYS A 135 1.96 4.47 17.23
N LEU A 136 1.45 3.87 18.30
CA LEU A 136 2.17 3.75 19.56
C LEU A 136 3.42 2.88 19.38
N TYR A 137 3.28 1.65 18.85
CA TYR A 137 4.40 0.76 18.63
C TYR A 137 5.39 1.34 17.59
N CYS A 138 4.87 1.98 16.53
CA CYS A 138 5.70 2.67 15.53
C CYS A 138 6.61 3.72 16.18
N TRP A 139 6.09 4.54 17.12
CA TRP A 139 6.89 5.54 17.80
C TRP A 139 7.78 4.94 18.89
N GLU A 140 7.21 4.06 19.74
CA GLU A 140 7.86 3.62 20.98
C GLU A 140 8.96 2.58 20.70
N GLN A 141 8.71 1.68 19.74
CA GLN A 141 9.57 0.54 19.45
C GLN A 141 10.24 0.68 18.09
N TRP A 142 9.46 0.73 17.02
CA TRP A 142 10.01 0.63 15.67
C TRP A 142 10.97 1.77 15.33
N LEU A 143 10.60 3.04 15.57
CA LEU A 143 11.45 4.20 15.27
C LEU A 143 12.66 4.34 16.17
N LYS A 144 12.60 3.80 17.41
CA LYS A 144 13.70 3.93 18.36
C LYS A 144 14.68 2.76 18.28
N GLU A 145 14.16 1.54 18.09
CA GLU A 145 14.93 0.32 18.29
C GLU A 145 15.11 -0.52 17.01
N GLU A 146 14.22 -0.42 16.03
CA GLU A 146 14.17 -1.37 14.91
C GLU A 146 14.57 -0.78 13.57
N VAL A 147 14.66 0.56 13.44
CA VAL A 147 14.96 1.24 12.18
C VAL A 147 15.72 2.54 12.41
N HIS A 148 16.50 2.94 11.43
CA HIS A 148 17.10 4.27 11.40
C HIS A 148 16.52 5.09 10.26
N ILE A 149 15.77 6.16 10.60
CA ILE A 149 15.25 7.13 9.64
C ILE A 149 15.79 8.51 10.02
N PRO A 150 16.63 9.13 9.18
CA PRO A 150 17.15 10.47 9.46
C PRO A 150 16.04 11.50 9.67
N GLY A 151 16.17 12.33 10.69
CA GLY A 151 15.23 13.40 11.01
C GLY A 151 14.01 12.98 11.84
N THR A 152 13.96 11.73 12.34
CA THR A 152 12.85 11.26 13.19
C THR A 152 13.17 11.21 14.69
N GLN A 153 14.41 11.45 15.09
CA GLN A 153 14.90 11.27 16.46
C GLN A 153 14.16 12.17 17.49
N GLY A 154 13.67 13.34 17.05
CA GLY A 154 12.93 14.28 17.90
C GLY A 154 11.39 14.08 17.88
N LEU A 155 10.89 13.07 17.15
CA LEU A 155 9.46 12.85 17.03
C LEU A 155 8.88 12.22 18.31
N SER A 156 7.73 12.72 18.74
CA SER A 156 6.90 12.13 19.81
C SER A 156 5.67 11.46 19.21
N LEU A 157 4.99 10.61 19.98
CA LEU A 157 3.71 10.01 19.60
C LEU A 157 2.67 11.08 19.20
N GLN A 158 2.65 12.21 19.91
CA GLN A 158 1.74 13.32 19.62
C GLN A 158 2.06 13.96 18.25
N HIS A 159 3.32 13.99 17.84
CA HIS A 159 3.70 14.47 16.51
C HIS A 159 3.13 13.56 15.41
N LEU A 160 3.13 12.23 15.60
CA LEU A 160 2.50 11.31 14.67
C LEU A 160 0.98 11.57 14.55
N TYR A 161 0.29 11.73 15.67
CA TYR A 161 -1.15 12.04 15.65
C TYR A 161 -1.45 13.40 15.02
N ARG A 162 -0.66 14.44 15.34
CA ARG A 162 -0.83 15.77 14.73
C ARG A 162 -0.51 15.76 13.24
N ALA A 163 0.43 14.93 12.79
CA ALA A 163 0.71 14.73 11.37
C ALA A 163 -0.47 14.04 10.65
N MET A 164 -1.16 13.10 11.30
CA MET A 164 -2.40 12.53 10.77
C MET A 164 -3.51 13.58 10.66
N ASP A 165 -3.67 14.42 11.69
CA ASP A 165 -4.66 15.50 11.69
C ASP A 165 -4.36 16.51 10.56
N PHE A 166 -3.09 16.81 10.32
CA PHE A 166 -2.63 17.66 9.21
C PHE A 166 -2.92 17.02 7.85
N LEU A 167 -2.60 15.72 7.68
CA LEU A 167 -2.80 15.00 6.44
C LEU A 167 -4.28 15.01 6.03
N GLU A 168 -5.19 14.73 6.96
CA GLU A 168 -6.62 14.71 6.66
C GLU A 168 -7.17 16.12 6.36
N ALA A 169 -6.72 17.13 7.09
CA ALA A 169 -7.14 18.52 6.83
C ALA A 169 -6.72 19.02 5.43
N ASN A 170 -5.63 18.48 4.89
CA ASN A 170 -5.08 18.86 3.57
C ASN A 170 -5.13 17.70 2.57
N LYS A 171 -5.95 16.69 2.83
CA LYS A 171 -6.00 15.45 2.02
C LYS A 171 -6.17 15.73 0.54
N GLU A 172 -7.16 16.52 0.17
CA GLU A 172 -7.50 16.74 -1.23
C GLU A 172 -6.39 17.44 -2.04
N PRO A 173 -5.82 18.57 -1.62
CA PRO A 173 -4.71 19.17 -2.34
C PRO A 173 -3.45 18.29 -2.36
N ILE A 174 -3.15 17.58 -1.27
CA ILE A 174 -2.00 16.66 -1.21
C ILE A 174 -2.20 15.51 -2.19
N GLU A 175 -3.33 14.83 -2.13
CA GLU A 175 -3.62 13.65 -2.96
C GLU A 175 -3.63 14.02 -4.45
N ARG A 176 -4.26 15.14 -4.81
CA ARG A 176 -4.32 15.64 -6.19
C ARG A 176 -2.94 15.98 -6.73
N GLU A 177 -2.15 16.72 -5.98
CA GLU A 177 -0.81 17.12 -6.42
C GLU A 177 0.13 15.91 -6.56
N ILE A 178 0.09 14.97 -5.62
CA ILE A 178 0.86 13.72 -5.70
C ILE A 178 0.45 12.94 -6.94
N PHE A 179 -0.86 12.78 -7.17
CA PHE A 179 -1.35 12.04 -8.34
C PHE A 179 -0.84 12.64 -9.65
N HIS A 180 -0.95 13.95 -9.85
CA HIS A 180 -0.48 14.60 -11.09
C HIS A 180 1.01 14.45 -11.28
N ARG A 181 1.83 14.62 -10.23
CA ARG A 181 3.28 14.41 -10.30
C ARG A 181 3.66 12.96 -10.64
N VAL A 182 2.98 12.00 -10.02
CA VAL A 182 3.24 10.57 -10.26
C VAL A 182 2.81 10.19 -11.67
N ALA A 183 1.64 10.65 -12.12
CA ALA A 183 1.13 10.38 -13.46
C ALA A 183 2.06 10.93 -14.55
N ASP A 184 2.57 12.14 -14.38
CA ASP A 184 3.52 12.77 -15.28
C ASP A 184 4.88 12.05 -15.25
N LEU A 185 5.46 11.86 -14.06
CA LEU A 185 6.78 11.24 -13.89
C LEU A 185 6.84 9.80 -14.39
N LEU A 186 5.81 9.01 -14.14
CA LEU A 186 5.76 7.61 -14.54
C LEU A 186 5.07 7.40 -15.89
N ASN A 187 4.63 8.49 -16.54
CA ASN A 187 3.88 8.47 -17.80
C ASN A 187 2.71 7.49 -17.75
N LEU A 188 1.88 7.59 -16.69
CA LEU A 188 0.79 6.66 -16.46
C LEU A 188 -0.35 6.88 -17.46
N ASP A 189 -0.88 5.77 -17.98
CA ASP A 189 -2.12 5.78 -18.76
C ASP A 189 -3.33 5.96 -17.84
N VAL A 190 -3.89 7.16 -17.82
CA VAL A 190 -5.08 7.52 -17.04
C VAL A 190 -6.37 7.54 -17.85
N GLU A 191 -6.34 7.00 -19.07
CA GLU A 191 -7.55 6.89 -19.91
C GLU A 191 -8.58 5.92 -19.31
N VAL A 192 -8.16 4.98 -18.48
CA VAL A 192 -9.00 3.99 -17.82
C VAL A 192 -8.81 4.04 -16.32
N LEU A 193 -9.90 4.18 -15.57
CA LEU A 193 -9.92 4.15 -14.12
C LEU A 193 -10.81 3.01 -13.60
N PHE A 194 -10.25 2.14 -12.80
CA PHE A 194 -10.96 1.07 -12.12
C PHE A 194 -11.35 1.54 -10.72
N TYR A 195 -12.66 1.50 -10.44
CA TYR A 195 -13.18 1.86 -9.14
C TYR A 195 -13.86 0.68 -8.46
N ASP A 196 -13.51 0.45 -7.21
CA ASP A 196 -14.17 -0.53 -6.35
C ASP A 196 -14.17 -0.05 -4.90
N THR A 197 -14.96 -0.72 -4.07
CA THR A 197 -15.08 -0.45 -2.65
C THR A 197 -14.76 -1.71 -1.85
N THR A 198 -14.30 -1.49 -0.63
CA THR A 198 -14.12 -2.57 0.34
C THR A 198 -14.61 -2.15 1.72
N SER A 199 -14.90 -3.10 2.61
CA SER A 199 -15.24 -2.83 4.00
C SER A 199 -14.09 -3.17 4.94
N LEU A 200 -13.92 -2.33 5.98
CA LEU A 200 -13.00 -2.53 7.08
C LEU A 200 -13.81 -2.54 8.38
N HIS A 201 -13.79 -3.65 9.09
CA HIS A 201 -14.47 -3.78 10.38
C HIS A 201 -13.57 -3.36 11.55
N PHE A 202 -14.21 -2.98 12.63
CA PHE A 202 -13.59 -2.65 13.92
C PHE A 202 -14.02 -3.69 14.95
N GLU A 203 -13.10 -4.08 15.81
CA GLU A 203 -13.40 -4.97 16.93
C GLU A 203 -13.99 -4.15 18.11
N ILE A 204 -15.19 -3.65 17.90
CA ILE A 204 -15.98 -2.88 18.89
C ILE A 204 -17.44 -3.30 18.81
N ASP A 205 -18.18 -3.14 19.91
CA ASP A 205 -19.56 -3.61 20.02
C ASP A 205 -20.60 -2.58 19.55
N LEU A 206 -20.24 -1.29 19.55
CA LEU A 206 -21.18 -0.20 19.29
C LEU A 206 -20.82 0.59 18.04
N ASP A 207 -21.86 0.97 17.29
CA ASP A 207 -21.75 1.91 16.18
C ASP A 207 -21.47 3.33 16.68
N ASP A 208 -20.91 4.18 15.83
CA ASP A 208 -20.78 5.60 16.10
C ASP A 208 -22.15 6.30 15.97
N GLY A 209 -22.63 6.89 17.07
CA GLY A 209 -23.75 7.84 17.13
C GLY A 209 -25.06 7.45 16.46
N GLY A 210 -26.07 8.31 16.62
CA GLY A 210 -27.41 8.13 16.08
C GLY A 210 -27.62 8.64 14.64
N VAL A 211 -28.87 8.91 14.27
CA VAL A 211 -29.29 9.31 12.92
C VAL A 211 -29.39 10.85 12.82
N GLY A 212 -29.05 11.43 11.66
CA GLY A 212 -29.22 12.85 11.36
C GLY A 212 -28.03 13.73 11.71
N ALA A 213 -28.28 14.90 12.31
CA ALA A 213 -27.21 15.84 12.67
C ALA A 213 -26.20 15.25 13.68
N GLU A 214 -26.66 14.33 14.52
CA GLU A 214 -25.86 13.61 15.48
C GLU A 214 -24.87 12.62 14.85
N ASP A 215 -25.12 12.25 13.58
CA ASP A 215 -24.17 11.44 12.79
C ASP A 215 -22.92 12.22 12.35
N LEU A 216 -22.89 13.52 12.58
CA LEU A 216 -21.75 14.37 12.25
C LEU A 216 -20.81 14.50 13.45
N VAL A 217 -19.56 14.10 13.25
CA VAL A 217 -18.48 14.25 14.24
C VAL A 217 -17.47 15.26 13.71
N HIS A 218 -17.03 16.18 14.55
CA HIS A 218 -16.07 17.20 14.19
C HIS A 218 -14.63 16.69 14.35
N GLY A 219 -13.79 17.01 13.38
CA GLY A 219 -12.36 16.78 13.43
C GLY A 219 -11.65 17.66 14.47
N ASN A 220 -10.34 17.47 14.60
CA ASN A 220 -9.51 18.28 15.47
C ASN A 220 -9.55 19.76 15.03
N LYS A 221 -9.80 20.66 15.98
CA LYS A 221 -9.82 22.11 15.74
C LYS A 221 -8.49 22.66 15.20
N ALA A 222 -7.36 22.06 15.62
CA ALA A 222 -6.03 22.43 15.13
C ALA A 222 -5.83 22.12 13.63
N ALA A 223 -6.57 21.14 13.10
CA ALA A 223 -6.55 20.75 11.69
C ALA A 223 -7.61 21.47 10.83
N GLY A 224 -8.39 22.36 11.44
CA GLY A 224 -9.57 22.99 10.83
C GLY A 224 -10.84 22.18 11.13
N ALA A 225 -11.89 22.87 11.57
CA ALA A 225 -13.15 22.23 11.94
C ALA A 225 -13.86 21.67 10.72
N LYS A 226 -13.66 20.38 10.45
CA LYS A 226 -14.32 19.63 9.39
C LYS A 226 -15.32 18.65 10.03
N ALA A 227 -16.57 18.70 9.60
CA ALA A 227 -17.56 17.76 10.05
C ALA A 227 -17.47 16.45 9.24
N TYR A 228 -17.47 15.32 9.92
CA TYR A 228 -17.47 14.00 9.32
C TYR A 228 -18.76 13.29 9.68
N ARG A 229 -19.31 12.52 8.77
CA ARG A 229 -20.34 11.55 9.15
C ARG A 229 -19.71 10.52 10.07
N ALA A 230 -20.47 10.05 11.06
CA ALA A 230 -20.03 8.99 11.96
C ALA A 230 -19.58 7.77 11.13
N PRO A 231 -18.30 7.39 11.14
CA PRO A 231 -17.79 6.47 10.12
C PRO A 231 -18.07 5.02 10.44
N ARG A 232 -18.09 4.63 11.74
CA ARG A 232 -18.23 3.24 12.15
C ARG A 232 -19.70 2.87 12.31
N LYS A 233 -20.23 2.20 11.30
CA LYS A 233 -21.63 1.74 11.26
C LYS A 233 -21.68 0.28 10.84
N ARG A 234 -22.64 -0.49 11.38
CA ARG A 234 -22.96 -1.81 10.84
C ARG A 234 -23.57 -1.68 9.46
N GLY A 235 -23.22 -2.59 8.56
CA GLY A 235 -23.71 -2.58 7.19
C GLY A 235 -23.42 -3.90 6.48
N LEU A 236 -23.67 -3.94 5.17
CA LEU A 236 -23.34 -5.10 4.34
C LEU A 236 -21.83 -5.31 4.31
N SER A 237 -21.35 -6.31 5.05
CA SER A 237 -19.91 -6.60 5.16
C SER A 237 -19.43 -7.46 3.99
N LYS A 238 -18.48 -6.95 3.22
CA LYS A 238 -17.78 -7.71 2.17
C LYS A 238 -16.83 -8.79 2.74
N ASN A 239 -16.58 -8.75 4.06
CA ASN A 239 -15.71 -9.71 4.76
C ASN A 239 -16.48 -10.72 5.63
N GLY A 240 -17.81 -10.77 5.53
CA GLY A 240 -18.65 -11.68 6.32
C GLY A 240 -18.81 -11.30 7.80
N ARG A 241 -18.33 -10.12 8.23
CA ARG A 241 -18.42 -9.58 9.59
C ARG A 241 -19.57 -8.57 9.72
N GLY A 242 -20.80 -9.02 9.48
CA GLY A 242 -22.00 -8.19 9.66
C GLY A 242 -22.32 -7.87 11.12
N ASP A 243 -21.71 -8.58 12.05
CA ASP A 243 -21.78 -8.40 13.50
C ASP A 243 -21.02 -7.17 14.01
N ALA A 244 -19.98 -6.73 13.29
CA ALA A 244 -19.08 -5.66 13.72
C ALA A 244 -19.31 -4.35 12.95
N PRO A 245 -19.18 -3.17 13.61
CA PRO A 245 -19.13 -1.90 12.92
C PRO A 245 -17.97 -1.83 11.92
N GLN A 246 -18.19 -1.16 10.81
CA GLN A 246 -17.22 -1.05 9.72
C GLN A 246 -17.19 0.35 9.12
N ILE A 247 -16.21 0.60 8.27
CA ILE A 247 -16.21 1.68 7.28
C ILE A 247 -16.21 1.08 5.89
N VAL A 248 -16.67 1.84 4.91
CA VAL A 248 -16.51 1.50 3.49
C VAL A 248 -15.44 2.40 2.89
N VAL A 249 -14.44 1.79 2.26
CA VAL A 249 -13.37 2.51 1.57
C VAL A 249 -13.53 2.30 0.07
N GLY A 250 -13.61 3.39 -0.68
CA GLY A 250 -13.57 3.39 -2.14
C GLY A 250 -12.18 3.79 -2.64
N MET A 251 -11.74 3.21 -3.76
CA MET A 251 -10.48 3.58 -4.40
C MET A 251 -10.59 3.48 -5.91
N ALA A 252 -10.06 4.50 -6.59
CA ALA A 252 -9.82 4.49 -8.02
C ALA A 252 -8.34 4.21 -8.28
N VAL A 253 -8.06 3.31 -9.22
CA VAL A 253 -6.70 2.96 -9.64
C VAL A 253 -6.56 3.05 -11.16
N THR A 254 -5.32 3.27 -11.65
CA THR A 254 -5.00 3.21 -13.09
C THR A 254 -4.96 1.77 -13.59
N ARG A 255 -4.75 1.61 -14.89
CA ARG A 255 -4.56 0.30 -15.56
C ARG A 255 -3.39 -0.49 -14.96
N GLU A 256 -2.33 0.16 -14.54
CA GLU A 256 -1.15 -0.44 -13.91
C GLU A 256 -1.36 -0.74 -12.42
N GLY A 257 -2.47 -0.27 -11.84
CA GLY A 257 -2.81 -0.48 -10.43
C GLY A 257 -2.30 0.61 -9.47
N PHE A 258 -1.84 1.76 -9.99
CA PHE A 258 -1.47 2.89 -9.15
C PHE A 258 -2.72 3.57 -8.58
N PRO A 259 -2.74 3.89 -7.26
CA PRO A 259 -3.84 4.60 -6.64
C PRO A 259 -3.93 6.03 -7.18
N VAL A 260 -5.14 6.43 -7.59
CA VAL A 260 -5.47 7.77 -8.07
C VAL A 260 -6.07 8.60 -6.97
N ARG A 261 -7.17 8.11 -6.40
CA ARG A 261 -7.91 8.77 -5.33
C ARG A 261 -8.63 7.74 -4.48
N HIS A 262 -8.78 8.04 -3.18
CA HIS A 262 -9.54 7.19 -2.27
C HIS A 262 -10.61 7.99 -1.51
N TRP A 263 -11.62 7.26 -1.03
CA TRP A 263 -12.73 7.80 -0.25
C TRP A 263 -12.97 6.91 0.96
N VAL A 264 -13.42 7.54 2.04
CA VAL A 264 -13.88 6.83 3.24
C VAL A 264 -15.33 7.21 3.47
N PHE A 265 -16.20 6.21 3.48
CA PHE A 265 -17.64 6.34 3.68
C PHE A 265 -18.06 5.67 4.98
N PRO A 266 -19.20 6.07 5.56
CA PRO A 266 -19.82 5.35 6.67
C PRO A 266 -20.04 3.87 6.33
N GLY A 267 -19.94 3.00 7.34
CA GLY A 267 -19.98 1.55 7.14
C GLY A 267 -21.30 0.99 6.61
N ASN A 268 -22.39 1.73 6.72
CA ASN A 268 -23.70 1.41 6.15
C ASN A 268 -23.90 1.94 4.71
N THR A 269 -22.87 2.53 4.10
CA THR A 269 -22.93 3.00 2.71
C THR A 269 -23.00 1.83 1.74
N VAL A 270 -23.92 1.90 0.79
CA VAL A 270 -24.07 0.92 -0.28
C VAL A 270 -23.31 1.39 -1.52
N ASP A 271 -22.60 0.49 -2.20
CA ASP A 271 -21.71 0.81 -3.33
C ASP A 271 -22.40 1.68 -4.40
N VAL A 272 -23.66 1.39 -4.71
CA VAL A 272 -24.43 2.15 -5.71
C VAL A 272 -24.54 3.64 -5.39
N THR A 273 -24.50 4.03 -4.11
CA THR A 273 -24.63 5.44 -3.70
C THR A 273 -23.33 6.22 -3.80
N THR A 274 -22.18 5.53 -3.95
CA THR A 274 -20.85 6.18 -3.99
C THR A 274 -20.52 6.76 -5.37
N VAL A 275 -21.03 6.18 -6.45
CA VAL A 275 -20.62 6.44 -7.84
C VAL A 275 -20.81 7.92 -8.24
N ALA A 276 -21.94 8.52 -7.90
CA ALA A 276 -22.22 9.92 -8.27
C ALA A 276 -21.24 10.91 -7.60
N GLN A 277 -20.88 10.65 -6.33
CA GLN A 277 -19.86 11.44 -5.62
C GLN A 277 -18.48 11.24 -6.24
N VAL A 278 -18.08 10.00 -6.45
CA VAL A 278 -16.78 9.65 -7.03
C VAL A 278 -16.61 10.29 -8.40
N LYS A 279 -17.62 10.20 -9.27
CA LYS A 279 -17.55 10.81 -10.62
C LYS A 279 -17.44 12.33 -10.56
N ARG A 280 -18.16 13.00 -9.65
CA ARG A 280 -18.05 14.44 -9.43
C ARG A 280 -16.63 14.81 -8.99
N ASP A 281 -16.10 14.11 -7.99
CA ASP A 281 -14.79 14.38 -7.41
C ASP A 281 -13.63 14.12 -8.41
N LEU A 282 -13.77 13.12 -9.29
CA LEU A 282 -12.82 12.87 -10.38
C LEU A 282 -12.91 13.95 -11.47
N ARG A 283 -14.11 14.48 -11.74
CA ARG A 283 -14.29 15.58 -12.68
C ARG A 283 -13.57 16.85 -12.22
N ASP A 284 -13.59 17.13 -10.91
CA ASP A 284 -12.88 18.28 -10.33
C ASP A 284 -11.36 18.16 -10.49
N TRP A 285 -10.83 16.95 -10.72
CA TRP A 285 -9.44 16.67 -11.07
C TRP A 285 -9.18 16.60 -12.59
N GLN A 286 -10.12 17.04 -13.42
CA GLN A 286 -10.05 16.99 -14.89
C GLN A 286 -10.02 15.58 -15.50
N LEU A 287 -10.40 14.56 -14.73
CA LEU A 287 -10.46 13.16 -15.16
C LEU A 287 -11.86 12.80 -15.74
N THR A 288 -12.49 13.74 -16.44
CA THR A 288 -13.86 13.57 -16.97
C THR A 288 -13.92 12.55 -18.11
N ARG A 289 -12.89 12.53 -18.95
CA ARG A 289 -12.85 11.70 -20.17
C ARG A 289 -12.37 10.28 -19.93
N CYS A 290 -11.88 9.97 -18.73
CA CYS A 290 -11.45 8.62 -18.39
C CYS A 290 -12.62 7.63 -18.48
N LEU A 291 -12.36 6.46 -19.04
CA LEU A 291 -13.25 5.33 -19.00
C LEU A 291 -13.40 4.84 -17.56
N PHE A 292 -14.55 5.02 -16.97
CA PHE A 292 -14.85 4.55 -15.62
C PHE A 292 -15.25 3.08 -15.66
N VAL A 293 -14.50 2.21 -15.01
CA VAL A 293 -14.79 0.77 -14.92
C VAL A 293 -15.22 0.42 -13.50
N GLY A 294 -16.40 -0.21 -13.38
CA GLY A 294 -16.98 -0.55 -12.08
C GLY A 294 -17.71 -1.90 -12.07
N ASP A 295 -17.99 -2.38 -10.84
CA ASP A 295 -18.63 -3.68 -10.63
C ASP A 295 -20.17 -3.60 -10.61
N ALA A 296 -20.80 -4.77 -10.67
CA ALA A 296 -22.25 -4.98 -10.70
C ALA A 296 -23.01 -4.37 -9.50
N GLY A 297 -22.35 -4.26 -8.35
CA GLY A 297 -22.91 -3.61 -7.16
C GLY A 297 -23.19 -2.12 -7.31
N MET A 298 -22.62 -1.48 -8.33
CA MET A 298 -22.70 -0.04 -8.59
C MET A 298 -23.74 0.32 -9.67
N VAL A 299 -24.40 -0.67 -10.25
CA VAL A 299 -25.32 -0.48 -11.37
C VAL A 299 -26.67 0.11 -10.92
N SER A 300 -27.02 1.26 -11.50
CA SER A 300 -28.36 1.86 -11.44
C SER A 300 -28.55 2.83 -12.61
N ALA A 301 -29.82 3.11 -12.98
CA ALA A 301 -30.13 4.08 -14.02
C ALA A 301 -29.59 5.48 -13.68
N ALA A 302 -29.63 5.88 -12.41
CA ALA A 302 -29.09 7.14 -11.94
C ALA A 302 -27.57 7.21 -12.11
N ASN A 303 -26.86 6.11 -11.83
CA ASN A 303 -25.41 6.04 -11.98
C ASN A 303 -24.99 6.07 -13.45
N PHE A 304 -25.69 5.37 -14.33
CA PHE A 304 -25.41 5.47 -15.77
C PHE A 304 -25.57 6.92 -16.28
N LYS A 305 -26.63 7.61 -15.84
CA LYS A 305 -26.81 9.04 -16.16
C LYS A 305 -25.67 9.90 -15.62
N ALA A 306 -25.25 9.67 -14.38
CA ALA A 306 -24.15 10.41 -13.76
C ALA A 306 -22.80 10.14 -14.44
N LEU A 307 -22.53 8.89 -14.82
CA LEU A 307 -21.30 8.48 -15.50
C LEU A 307 -21.23 9.03 -16.94
N ALA A 308 -22.35 9.03 -17.66
CA ALA A 308 -22.43 9.55 -19.04
C ALA A 308 -22.46 11.09 -19.10
N ALA A 309 -22.74 11.78 -18.00
CA ALA A 309 -22.85 13.23 -17.98
C ALA A 309 -21.53 13.91 -18.42
N GLY A 310 -21.66 14.94 -19.28
CA GLY A 310 -20.51 15.67 -19.81
C GLY A 310 -19.63 14.86 -20.78
N GLY A 311 -20.20 13.87 -21.47
CA GLY A 311 -19.47 12.99 -22.40
C GLY A 311 -18.65 11.90 -21.70
N GLY A 312 -18.92 11.64 -20.43
CA GLY A 312 -18.23 10.59 -19.66
C GLY A 312 -18.44 9.21 -20.26
N LYS A 313 -17.39 8.38 -20.18
CA LYS A 313 -17.38 7.00 -20.66
C LYS A 313 -17.39 6.03 -19.49
N PHE A 314 -18.06 4.90 -19.65
CA PHE A 314 -18.09 3.87 -18.61
C PHE A 314 -18.11 2.46 -19.18
N LEU A 315 -17.68 1.51 -18.37
CA LEU A 315 -17.70 0.07 -18.61
C LEU A 315 -18.10 -0.62 -17.30
N MET A 316 -19.30 -1.20 -17.24
CA MET A 316 -19.87 -1.75 -16.02
C MET A 316 -20.22 -3.23 -16.19
N CYS A 317 -19.90 -4.05 -15.19
CA CYS A 317 -20.46 -5.38 -15.09
C CYS A 317 -21.94 -5.30 -14.72
N MET A 318 -22.78 -6.10 -15.39
CA MET A 318 -24.22 -6.10 -15.15
C MET A 318 -24.63 -7.27 -14.24
N PRO A 319 -25.55 -7.04 -13.29
CA PRO A 319 -26.05 -8.11 -12.43
C PRO A 319 -26.98 -9.04 -13.20
N MET A 320 -26.51 -10.23 -13.57
CA MET A 320 -27.27 -11.17 -14.40
C MET A 320 -28.43 -11.87 -13.66
N ARG A 321 -28.33 -12.07 -12.34
CA ARG A 321 -29.25 -12.90 -11.55
C ARG A 321 -30.40 -12.13 -10.90
N ARG A 322 -30.45 -10.81 -11.01
CA ARG A 322 -31.45 -9.95 -10.33
C ARG A 322 -32.77 -9.77 -11.08
N GLY A 323 -33.03 -10.56 -12.13
CA GLY A 323 -34.33 -10.59 -12.80
C GLY A 323 -34.67 -9.36 -13.65
N ASP A 324 -33.71 -8.51 -13.97
CA ASP A 324 -33.91 -7.40 -14.87
C ASP A 324 -34.28 -7.89 -16.28
N ALA A 325 -35.45 -7.46 -16.78
CA ALA A 325 -35.99 -7.89 -18.07
C ALA A 325 -35.03 -7.61 -19.23
N LEU A 326 -34.31 -6.49 -19.19
CA LEU A 326 -33.34 -6.11 -20.20
C LEU A 326 -32.15 -7.06 -20.22
N THR A 327 -31.61 -7.41 -19.05
CA THR A 327 -30.51 -8.39 -18.94
C THR A 327 -30.94 -9.76 -19.43
N GLN A 328 -32.17 -10.20 -19.12
CA GLN A 328 -32.70 -11.48 -19.62
C GLN A 328 -32.87 -11.44 -21.16
N GLN A 329 -33.34 -10.32 -21.71
CA GLN A 329 -33.44 -10.12 -23.15
C GLN A 329 -32.06 -10.22 -23.83
N VAL A 330 -31.02 -9.59 -23.24
CA VAL A 330 -29.64 -9.66 -23.75
C VAL A 330 -29.11 -11.09 -23.75
N LEU A 331 -29.30 -11.81 -22.66
CA LEU A 331 -28.83 -13.19 -22.53
C LEU A 331 -29.56 -14.17 -23.44
N ALA A 332 -30.86 -13.93 -23.71
CA ALA A 332 -31.68 -14.75 -24.59
C ALA A 332 -31.43 -14.50 -26.09
N ARG A 333 -30.81 -13.35 -26.48
CA ARG A 333 -30.53 -13.06 -27.88
C ARG A 333 -29.66 -14.14 -28.50
N ALA A 334 -30.08 -14.66 -29.65
CA ALA A 334 -29.28 -15.58 -30.44
C ALA A 334 -27.98 -14.90 -30.95
N GLY A 335 -26.95 -15.68 -31.15
CA GLY A 335 -25.66 -15.19 -31.69
C GLY A 335 -24.51 -16.14 -31.37
N ARG A 336 -23.48 -16.15 -32.25
CA ARG A 336 -22.31 -16.99 -32.08
C ARG A 336 -21.30 -16.32 -31.14
N TYR A 337 -20.69 -17.10 -30.26
CA TYR A 337 -19.54 -16.66 -29.50
C TYR A 337 -18.29 -16.63 -30.38
N ARG A 338 -17.50 -15.55 -30.28
CA ARG A 338 -16.17 -15.44 -30.84
C ARG A 338 -15.14 -15.73 -29.78
N THR A 339 -14.22 -16.64 -30.04
CA THR A 339 -13.12 -16.94 -29.13
C THR A 339 -12.08 -15.81 -29.16
N VAL A 340 -11.79 -15.24 -28.02
CA VAL A 340 -10.71 -14.26 -27.82
C VAL A 340 -9.42 -14.98 -27.38
N ASN A 341 -9.57 -15.91 -26.43
CA ASN A 341 -8.51 -16.82 -25.97
C ASN A 341 -9.15 -18.06 -25.30
N GLN A 342 -8.33 -18.98 -24.80
CA GLN A 342 -8.79 -20.23 -24.17
C GLN A 342 -9.80 -20.01 -23.03
N ARG A 343 -9.69 -18.87 -22.31
CA ARG A 343 -10.52 -18.53 -21.14
C ARG A 343 -11.53 -17.44 -21.41
N LEU A 344 -11.72 -17.01 -22.65
CA LEU A 344 -12.65 -15.92 -22.96
C LEU A 344 -13.24 -16.09 -24.35
N GLN A 345 -14.55 -16.27 -24.38
CA GLN A 345 -15.39 -16.16 -25.56
C GLN A 345 -16.36 -15.00 -25.36
N ILE A 346 -16.67 -14.27 -26.40
CA ILE A 346 -17.53 -13.06 -26.33
C ILE A 346 -18.63 -13.13 -27.37
N LYS A 347 -19.78 -12.55 -27.03
CA LYS A 347 -20.90 -12.30 -27.93
C LYS A 347 -21.39 -10.88 -27.72
N GLU A 348 -21.34 -10.06 -28.75
CA GLU A 348 -21.89 -8.70 -28.70
C GLU A 348 -23.39 -8.70 -28.94
N VAL A 349 -24.13 -7.92 -28.17
CA VAL A 349 -25.57 -7.73 -28.28
C VAL A 349 -25.88 -6.24 -28.22
N VAL A 350 -26.61 -5.75 -29.22
CA VAL A 350 -27.08 -4.37 -29.27
C VAL A 350 -28.60 -4.38 -29.12
N ILE A 351 -29.14 -3.50 -28.25
CA ILE A 351 -30.56 -3.32 -28.02
C ILE A 351 -30.92 -1.86 -28.27
N GLY A 352 -32.00 -1.63 -29.00
CA GLY A 352 -32.44 -0.29 -29.40
C GLY A 352 -31.70 0.27 -30.60
N ASP A 353 -32.12 1.43 -31.08
CA ASP A 353 -31.61 2.12 -32.27
C ASP A 353 -31.23 3.57 -31.95
N GLY A 354 -30.35 4.17 -32.75
CA GLY A 354 -29.92 5.55 -32.65
C GLY A 354 -29.39 5.91 -31.26
N GLU A 355 -29.84 7.00 -30.69
CA GLU A 355 -29.42 7.49 -29.36
C GLU A 355 -29.86 6.59 -28.19
N ARG A 356 -30.82 5.68 -28.41
CA ARG A 356 -31.29 4.71 -27.41
C ARG A 356 -30.58 3.38 -27.50
N ARG A 357 -29.55 3.30 -28.34
CA ARG A 357 -28.75 2.12 -28.52
C ARG A 357 -28.00 1.78 -27.24
N LEU A 358 -28.20 0.55 -26.74
CA LEU A 358 -27.48 0.00 -25.59
C LEU A 358 -26.61 -1.17 -26.06
N ARG A 359 -25.34 -1.12 -25.75
CA ARG A 359 -24.33 -2.06 -26.20
C ARG A 359 -23.88 -2.95 -25.05
N TYR A 360 -24.02 -4.25 -25.24
CA TYR A 360 -23.66 -5.28 -24.26
C TYR A 360 -22.68 -6.28 -24.85
N VAL A 361 -21.80 -6.80 -24.01
CA VAL A 361 -20.91 -7.92 -24.35
C VAL A 361 -21.14 -9.05 -23.34
N VAL A 362 -21.70 -10.16 -23.83
CA VAL A 362 -21.79 -11.39 -23.05
C VAL A 362 -20.46 -12.11 -23.14
N CYS A 363 -19.81 -12.25 -22.01
CA CYS A 363 -18.53 -12.93 -21.88
C CYS A 363 -18.75 -14.33 -21.32
N PHE A 364 -18.02 -15.32 -21.83
CA PHE A 364 -18.07 -16.71 -21.39
C PHE A 364 -16.68 -17.27 -21.18
N ASN A 365 -16.45 -17.86 -20.01
CA ASN A 365 -15.23 -18.59 -19.69
C ASN A 365 -15.55 -20.08 -19.52
N PRO A 366 -15.12 -20.96 -20.45
CA PRO A 366 -15.42 -22.39 -20.41
C PRO A 366 -14.86 -23.10 -19.17
N GLU A 367 -13.64 -22.75 -18.73
CA GLU A 367 -13.03 -23.35 -17.54
C GLU A 367 -13.81 -23.00 -16.27
N GLU A 368 -14.23 -21.75 -16.14
CA GLU A 368 -15.05 -21.29 -15.02
C GLU A 368 -16.44 -21.94 -15.01
N ALA A 369 -17.03 -22.10 -16.19
CA ALA A 369 -18.30 -22.82 -16.33
C ALA A 369 -18.17 -24.26 -15.84
N ALA A 370 -17.15 -24.99 -16.26
CA ALA A 370 -16.87 -26.34 -15.81
C ALA A 370 -16.65 -26.42 -14.29
N ARG A 371 -15.91 -25.46 -13.73
CA ARG A 371 -15.68 -25.35 -12.28
C ARG A 371 -16.98 -25.11 -11.51
N GLN A 372 -17.82 -24.18 -11.97
CA GLN A 372 -19.10 -23.87 -11.34
C GLN A 372 -20.07 -25.05 -11.43
N GLN A 373 -20.11 -25.77 -12.55
CA GLN A 373 -20.90 -27.00 -12.70
C GLN A 373 -20.46 -28.10 -11.75
N ALA A 374 -19.15 -28.35 -11.66
CA ALA A 374 -18.60 -29.34 -10.72
C ALA A 374 -18.91 -29.00 -9.26
N HIS A 375 -18.72 -27.72 -8.89
CA HIS A 375 -19.06 -27.24 -7.54
C HIS A 375 -20.57 -27.39 -7.25
N ARG A 376 -21.43 -27.02 -8.19
CA ARG A 376 -22.88 -27.18 -8.05
C ARG A 376 -23.26 -28.64 -7.90
N ARG A 377 -22.70 -29.54 -8.72
CA ARG A 377 -22.94 -31.00 -8.58
C ARG A 377 -22.63 -31.50 -7.17
N HIS A 378 -21.43 -31.18 -6.67
CA HIS A 378 -21.04 -31.54 -5.30
C HIS A 378 -22.00 -30.97 -4.24
N LEU A 379 -22.51 -29.74 -4.44
CA LEU A 379 -23.51 -29.16 -3.55
C LEU A 379 -24.85 -29.89 -3.61
N LEU A 380 -25.28 -30.30 -4.79
CA LEU A 380 -26.54 -31.04 -4.98
C LEU A 380 -26.47 -32.45 -4.39
N ASP A 381 -25.35 -33.16 -4.60
CA ASP A 381 -25.11 -34.48 -4.02
C ASP A 381 -25.19 -34.42 -2.49
N HIS A 382 -24.61 -33.38 -1.87
CA HIS A 382 -24.71 -33.16 -0.43
C HIS A 382 -26.15 -32.85 0.02
N LEU A 383 -26.89 -32.02 -0.73
CA LEU A 383 -28.30 -31.71 -0.44
C LEU A 383 -29.19 -32.93 -0.57
N GLU A 384 -28.98 -33.78 -1.56
CA GLU A 384 -29.70 -35.03 -1.74
C GLU A 384 -29.50 -35.98 -0.52
N ALA A 385 -28.24 -36.07 -0.07
CA ALA A 385 -27.91 -36.86 1.13
C ALA A 385 -28.59 -36.30 2.41
N GLU A 386 -28.59 -34.98 2.58
CA GLU A 386 -29.26 -34.29 3.69
C GLU A 386 -30.81 -34.50 3.64
N LEU A 387 -31.39 -34.37 2.45
CA LEU A 387 -32.84 -34.60 2.27
C LEU A 387 -33.23 -36.06 2.56
N ALA A 388 -32.41 -37.03 2.12
CA ALA A 388 -32.62 -38.45 2.43
C ALA A 388 -32.54 -38.71 3.92
N ALA A 389 -31.53 -38.20 4.60
CA ALA A 389 -31.36 -38.33 6.06
C ALA A 389 -32.46 -37.64 6.89
N MET A 390 -33.19 -36.69 6.29
CA MET A 390 -34.32 -36.04 6.97
C MET A 390 -35.59 -36.92 7.00
N GLY A 391 -35.76 -37.82 6.03
CA GLY A 391 -36.93 -38.72 5.96
C GLY A 391 -37.11 -39.58 7.19
N ASP A 392 -36.02 -39.92 7.87
CA ASP A 392 -36.00 -40.82 9.05
C ASP A 392 -36.01 -40.07 10.40
N ALA A 393 -36.04 -38.72 10.40
CA ALA A 393 -35.95 -37.93 11.62
C ALA A 393 -37.31 -37.57 12.23
N ALA A 394 -37.35 -37.31 13.55
CA ALA A 394 -38.55 -36.87 14.25
C ALA A 394 -39.06 -35.50 13.69
N GLN A 395 -40.39 -35.29 13.69
CA GLN A 395 -41.08 -34.21 13.00
C GLN A 395 -40.64 -32.79 13.43
N ASP A 396 -40.28 -32.59 14.69
CA ASP A 396 -39.76 -31.32 15.22
C ASP A 396 -38.34 -31.04 14.74
N VAL A 397 -37.50 -32.06 14.61
CA VAL A 397 -36.15 -31.99 14.05
C VAL A 397 -36.20 -31.70 12.55
N GLN A 398 -37.12 -32.36 11.83
CA GLN A 398 -37.36 -32.09 10.41
C GLN A 398 -37.73 -30.64 10.18
N SER A 399 -38.66 -30.09 10.94
CA SER A 399 -39.13 -28.69 10.80
C SER A 399 -38.00 -27.66 10.98
N LYS A 400 -37.14 -27.85 11.96
CA LYS A 400 -35.97 -27.00 12.22
C LYS A 400 -34.93 -27.10 11.09
N ARG A 401 -34.64 -28.29 10.60
CA ARG A 401 -33.71 -28.51 9.47
C ARG A 401 -34.24 -27.94 8.17
N VAL A 402 -35.54 -28.10 7.86
CA VAL A 402 -36.19 -27.49 6.70
C VAL A 402 -36.04 -25.97 6.74
N ALA A 403 -36.31 -25.34 7.89
CA ALA A 403 -36.15 -23.89 8.05
C ALA A 403 -34.69 -23.45 7.85
N ALA A 404 -33.72 -24.17 8.42
CA ALA A 404 -32.30 -23.89 8.29
C ALA A 404 -31.80 -24.01 6.83
N LEU A 405 -32.18 -25.07 6.11
CA LEU A 405 -31.82 -25.28 4.71
C LEU A 405 -32.43 -24.20 3.79
N ARG A 406 -33.69 -23.84 4.00
CA ARG A 406 -34.37 -22.80 3.21
C ARG A 406 -33.85 -21.42 3.45
N SER A 407 -33.49 -21.07 4.68
CA SER A 407 -32.91 -19.75 5.02
C SER A 407 -31.46 -19.60 4.57
N SER A 408 -30.79 -20.70 4.24
CA SER A 408 -29.42 -20.66 3.76
C SER A 408 -29.31 -20.02 2.38
N SER A 409 -28.53 -18.96 2.28
CA SER A 409 -28.19 -18.32 0.99
C SER A 409 -27.49 -19.25 0.00
N ARG A 410 -26.81 -20.29 0.51
CA ARG A 410 -26.11 -21.31 -0.27
C ARG A 410 -27.03 -22.38 -0.82
N TRP A 411 -27.94 -22.90 0.01
CA TRP A 411 -28.79 -24.08 -0.25
C TRP A 411 -30.19 -23.71 -0.71
N GLY A 412 -30.81 -22.71 -0.06
CA GLY A 412 -32.22 -22.37 -0.23
C GLY A 412 -32.65 -22.07 -1.66
N LYS A 413 -31.73 -21.55 -2.49
CA LYS A 413 -32.01 -21.24 -3.91
C LYS A 413 -32.23 -22.48 -4.80
N TYR A 414 -31.86 -23.67 -4.35
CA TYR A 414 -32.02 -24.94 -5.07
C TYR A 414 -33.12 -25.81 -4.48
N LEU A 415 -33.88 -25.30 -3.51
CA LEU A 415 -34.89 -26.06 -2.75
C LEU A 415 -36.28 -25.47 -2.95
N THR A 416 -37.25 -26.31 -3.17
CA THR A 416 -38.67 -25.94 -3.21
C THR A 416 -39.49 -26.85 -2.28
N LEU A 417 -40.61 -26.34 -1.80
CA LEU A 417 -41.57 -27.12 -1.01
C LEU A 417 -42.60 -27.75 -1.95
N GLY A 418 -42.60 -29.05 -2.09
CA GLY A 418 -43.57 -29.80 -2.87
C GLY A 418 -44.51 -30.63 -1.96
N ASP A 419 -45.40 -31.37 -2.57
CA ASP A 419 -46.42 -32.22 -1.86
C ASP A 419 -45.78 -33.26 -0.93
N LYS A 420 -44.56 -33.69 -1.21
CA LYS A 420 -43.80 -34.67 -0.41
C LYS A 420 -42.77 -34.04 0.54
N GLY A 421 -42.87 -32.71 0.80
CA GLY A 421 -41.94 -31.99 1.64
C GLY A 421 -40.87 -31.20 0.84
N LEU A 422 -39.72 -30.97 1.47
CA LEU A 422 -38.61 -30.22 0.86
C LEU A 422 -37.93 -31.08 -0.21
N GLN A 423 -37.77 -30.53 -1.42
CA GLN A 423 -37.19 -31.22 -2.57
C GLN A 423 -36.31 -30.31 -3.40
N LEU A 424 -35.46 -30.86 -4.25
CA LEU A 424 -34.65 -30.10 -5.19
C LEU A 424 -35.54 -29.44 -6.25
N ASP A 425 -35.29 -28.16 -6.51
CA ASP A 425 -35.95 -27.41 -7.57
C ASP A 425 -35.16 -27.54 -8.89
N ALA A 426 -35.59 -28.50 -9.72
CA ALA A 426 -34.97 -28.74 -11.03
C ALA A 426 -35.02 -27.53 -11.96
N LYS A 427 -36.05 -26.67 -11.85
CA LYS A 427 -36.16 -25.42 -12.65
C LYS A 427 -35.13 -24.40 -12.21
N ALA A 428 -34.97 -24.21 -10.89
CA ALA A 428 -33.97 -23.30 -10.34
C ALA A 428 -32.54 -23.78 -10.64
N ILE A 429 -32.27 -25.07 -10.58
CA ILE A 429 -30.97 -25.68 -10.94
C ILE A 429 -30.66 -25.40 -12.41
N LYS A 430 -31.57 -25.69 -13.32
CA LYS A 430 -31.41 -25.44 -14.75
C LYS A 430 -31.27 -23.96 -15.08
N ALA A 431 -31.99 -23.09 -14.39
CA ALA A 431 -31.85 -21.65 -14.52
C ALA A 431 -30.46 -21.17 -14.04
N ALA A 432 -29.91 -21.77 -12.97
CA ALA A 432 -28.57 -21.43 -12.50
C ALA A 432 -27.47 -21.84 -13.49
N GLU A 433 -27.64 -22.94 -14.22
CA GLU A 433 -26.72 -23.42 -15.26
C GLU A 433 -26.56 -22.42 -16.41
N HIS A 434 -27.62 -21.68 -16.71
CA HIS A 434 -27.60 -20.67 -17.77
C HIS A 434 -26.56 -19.56 -17.56
N TYR A 435 -26.18 -19.33 -16.29
CA TYR A 435 -25.22 -18.27 -15.94
C TYR A 435 -23.77 -18.77 -15.73
N ASP A 436 -23.54 -20.08 -15.84
CA ASP A 436 -22.21 -20.64 -15.59
C ASP A 436 -21.15 -20.09 -16.53
N GLY A 437 -20.06 -19.66 -15.92
CA GLY A 437 -18.92 -19.09 -16.64
C GLY A 437 -19.20 -17.78 -17.35
N LYS A 438 -20.41 -17.20 -17.22
CA LYS A 438 -20.80 -15.96 -17.89
C LYS A 438 -20.68 -14.75 -17.00
N PHE A 439 -20.32 -13.63 -17.61
CA PHE A 439 -20.52 -12.29 -17.08
C PHE A 439 -20.95 -11.35 -18.21
N LEU A 440 -21.65 -10.30 -17.86
CA LEU A 440 -22.23 -9.36 -18.81
C LEU A 440 -21.64 -7.98 -18.59
N VAL A 441 -21.12 -7.36 -19.64
CA VAL A 441 -20.54 -6.02 -19.60
C VAL A 441 -21.38 -5.07 -20.44
N HIS A 442 -21.64 -3.87 -19.92
CA HIS A 442 -22.31 -2.77 -20.61
C HIS A 442 -21.40 -1.54 -20.60
N GLY A 443 -21.30 -0.89 -21.76
CA GLY A 443 -20.53 0.34 -21.90
C GLY A 443 -21.13 1.28 -22.93
N ASN A 444 -20.80 2.57 -22.81
CA ASN A 444 -21.27 3.63 -23.71
C ASN A 444 -20.16 4.16 -24.64
N ASP A 445 -19.02 3.51 -24.70
CA ASP A 445 -17.92 3.90 -25.59
C ASP A 445 -17.94 3.08 -26.88
N ASP A 446 -18.40 3.69 -27.96
CA ASP A 446 -18.48 3.04 -29.26
C ASP A 446 -17.12 2.88 -29.96
N THR A 447 -16.07 3.52 -29.46
CA THR A 447 -14.71 3.37 -29.99
C THR A 447 -14.06 2.06 -29.55
N LEU A 448 -14.52 1.46 -28.45
CA LEU A 448 -14.02 0.19 -27.95
C LEU A 448 -14.62 -0.98 -28.73
N SER A 449 -13.79 -1.93 -29.16
CA SER A 449 -14.30 -3.21 -29.68
C SER A 449 -14.96 -4.03 -28.55
N ALA A 450 -15.82 -4.98 -28.91
CA ALA A 450 -16.38 -5.92 -27.93
C ALA A 450 -15.30 -6.71 -27.17
N GLN A 451 -14.17 -6.95 -27.82
CA GLN A 451 -13.00 -7.59 -27.22
C GLN A 451 -12.34 -6.67 -26.19
N ASP A 452 -12.15 -5.39 -26.51
CA ASP A 452 -11.55 -4.41 -25.60
C ASP A 452 -12.44 -4.17 -24.39
N MET A 453 -13.76 -4.14 -24.55
CA MET A 453 -14.70 -4.06 -23.44
C MET A 453 -14.55 -5.28 -22.49
N ALA A 454 -14.50 -6.49 -23.02
CA ALA A 454 -14.37 -7.69 -22.21
C ALA A 454 -13.01 -7.78 -21.50
N LEU A 455 -11.92 -7.45 -22.21
CA LEU A 455 -10.57 -7.44 -21.65
C LEU A 455 -10.36 -6.28 -20.67
N GLY A 456 -10.92 -5.11 -20.98
CA GLY A 456 -10.89 -3.93 -20.11
C GLY A 456 -11.55 -4.22 -18.76
N TYR A 457 -12.75 -4.82 -18.77
CA TYR A 457 -13.39 -5.21 -17.51
C TYR A 457 -12.57 -6.24 -16.71
N LYS A 458 -11.95 -7.22 -17.36
CA LYS A 458 -11.10 -8.20 -16.66
C LYS A 458 -9.94 -7.55 -15.89
N GLN A 459 -9.53 -6.35 -16.24
CA GLN A 459 -8.49 -5.62 -15.54
C GLN A 459 -8.96 -5.04 -14.19
N MET A 460 -10.26 -5.14 -13.84
CA MET A 460 -10.76 -4.89 -12.47
C MET A 460 -9.98 -5.67 -11.40
N ILE A 461 -9.34 -6.77 -11.76
CA ILE A 461 -8.43 -7.49 -10.87
C ILE A 461 -7.33 -6.60 -10.28
N ARG A 462 -6.99 -5.47 -10.92
CA ARG A 462 -5.98 -4.53 -10.43
C ARG A 462 -6.41 -3.85 -9.12
N VAL A 463 -7.65 -3.39 -9.04
CA VAL A 463 -8.18 -2.80 -7.81
C VAL A 463 -8.42 -3.87 -6.74
N GLU A 464 -8.81 -5.08 -7.14
CA GLU A 464 -8.94 -6.20 -6.22
C GLU A 464 -7.59 -6.61 -5.61
N GLN A 465 -6.51 -6.61 -6.42
CA GLN A 465 -5.14 -6.82 -5.95
C GLN A 465 -4.72 -5.72 -4.97
N ALA A 466 -4.98 -4.45 -5.31
CA ALA A 466 -4.69 -3.33 -4.40
C ALA A 466 -5.38 -3.51 -3.03
N TRP A 467 -6.67 -3.92 -3.01
CA TRP A 467 -7.37 -4.23 -1.77
C TRP A 467 -6.77 -5.41 -1.00
N ARG A 468 -6.31 -6.42 -1.72
CA ARG A 468 -5.65 -7.58 -1.09
C ARG A 468 -4.36 -7.14 -0.41
N ASP A 469 -3.52 -6.38 -1.08
CA ASP A 469 -2.24 -5.92 -0.55
C ASP A 469 -2.44 -4.96 0.62
N MET A 470 -3.37 -4.01 0.53
CA MET A 470 -3.73 -3.14 1.65
C MET A 470 -4.23 -3.90 2.89
N LYS A 471 -4.92 -5.03 2.71
CA LYS A 471 -5.45 -5.84 3.82
C LYS A 471 -4.47 -6.86 4.38
N SER A 472 -3.51 -7.35 3.59
CA SER A 472 -2.61 -8.43 3.96
C SER A 472 -1.16 -7.97 4.16
N THR A 473 -0.59 -7.26 3.19
CA THR A 473 0.82 -6.83 3.24
C THR A 473 0.98 -5.56 4.05
N LEU A 474 0.10 -4.59 3.80
CA LEU A 474 0.10 -3.31 4.50
C LEU A 474 -0.72 -3.31 5.80
N ASP A 475 -1.33 -4.42 6.16
CA ASP A 475 -2.13 -4.59 7.39
C ASP A 475 -3.02 -3.38 7.71
N MET A 476 -3.85 -2.93 6.74
CA MET A 476 -4.78 -1.83 6.97
C MET A 476 -5.72 -2.11 8.16
N ARG A 477 -5.83 -3.35 8.58
CA ARG A 477 -6.52 -3.82 9.79
C ARG A 477 -5.52 -4.44 10.78
N PRO A 478 -5.72 -4.31 12.09
CA PRO A 478 -6.78 -3.56 12.78
C PRO A 478 -6.57 -2.05 12.72
N VAL A 479 -7.67 -1.28 12.76
CA VAL A 479 -7.64 0.19 12.84
C VAL A 479 -7.77 0.60 14.31
N PHE A 480 -6.71 1.16 14.87
CA PHE A 480 -6.63 1.53 16.29
C PHE A 480 -7.12 2.96 16.61
N HIS A 481 -7.68 3.67 15.61
CA HIS A 481 -8.10 5.05 15.76
C HIS A 481 -9.59 5.17 16.03
N TRP A 482 -9.96 6.09 16.97
CA TRP A 482 -11.34 6.39 17.33
C TRP A 482 -11.86 7.65 16.65
N ALA A 483 -11.01 8.67 16.51
CA ALA A 483 -11.38 9.93 15.90
C ALA A 483 -11.58 9.76 14.37
N PRO A 484 -12.70 10.22 13.81
CA PRO A 484 -13.02 10.04 12.37
C PRO A 484 -11.92 10.53 11.42
N HIS A 485 -11.39 11.73 11.66
CA HIS A 485 -10.31 12.31 10.85
C HIS A 485 -9.02 11.47 10.90
N ARG A 486 -8.73 10.78 12.01
CA ARG A 486 -7.56 9.88 12.11
C ARG A 486 -7.83 8.52 11.47
N ILE A 487 -9.08 8.05 11.43
CA ILE A 487 -9.47 6.88 10.64
C ILE A 487 -9.24 7.17 9.15
N HIS A 488 -9.66 8.34 8.67
CA HIS A 488 -9.41 8.79 7.29
C HIS A 488 -7.91 8.92 6.98
N ALA A 489 -7.15 9.56 7.87
CA ALA A 489 -5.70 9.70 7.72
C ALA A 489 -4.97 8.35 7.73
N HIS A 490 -5.44 7.35 8.51
CA HIS A 490 -4.89 6.00 8.50
C HIS A 490 -5.05 5.33 7.13
N VAL A 491 -6.22 5.47 6.51
CA VAL A 491 -6.44 4.98 5.14
C VAL A 491 -5.52 5.71 4.16
N ALA A 492 -5.39 7.04 4.26
CA ALA A 492 -4.52 7.85 3.40
C ALA A 492 -3.04 7.42 3.51
N ILE A 493 -2.53 7.17 4.73
CA ILE A 493 -1.17 6.64 4.95
C ILE A 493 -1.00 5.28 4.27
N THR A 494 -2.00 4.40 4.36
CA THR A 494 -1.94 3.08 3.72
C THR A 494 -1.96 3.19 2.19
N VAL A 495 -2.72 4.15 1.63
CA VAL A 495 -2.72 4.43 0.18
C VAL A 495 -1.38 4.98 -0.30
N LEU A 496 -0.73 5.85 0.48
CA LEU A 496 0.63 6.34 0.17
C LEU A 496 1.66 5.20 0.22
N SER A 497 1.53 4.28 1.16
CA SER A 497 2.37 3.07 1.20
C SER A 497 2.15 2.19 -0.03
N LEU A 498 0.89 1.97 -0.42
CA LEU A 498 0.56 1.24 -1.65
C LEU A 498 1.16 1.90 -2.89
N LEU A 499 1.16 3.23 -2.97
CA LEU A 499 1.77 3.97 -4.07
C LEU A 499 3.27 3.67 -4.18
N LEU A 500 4.00 3.68 -3.06
CA LEU A 500 5.43 3.35 -3.04
C LEU A 500 5.67 1.88 -3.40
N GLU A 501 4.88 0.94 -2.87
CA GLU A 501 4.95 -0.47 -3.23
C GLU A 501 4.74 -0.69 -4.73
N ARG A 502 3.69 -0.11 -5.31
CA ARG A 502 3.41 -0.21 -6.76
C ARG A 502 4.56 0.35 -7.60
N THR A 503 5.19 1.44 -7.15
CA THR A 503 6.36 1.99 -7.83
C THR A 503 7.53 1.01 -7.82
N VAL A 504 7.77 0.34 -6.71
CA VAL A 504 8.81 -0.70 -6.61
C VAL A 504 8.47 -1.91 -7.48
N GLU A 505 7.25 -2.43 -7.37
CA GLU A 505 6.79 -3.61 -8.10
C GLU A 505 6.84 -3.41 -9.61
N HIS A 506 6.40 -2.24 -10.07
CA HIS A 506 6.44 -1.88 -11.49
C HIS A 506 7.88 -1.83 -12.02
N ALA A 507 8.80 -1.23 -11.26
CA ALA A 507 10.19 -1.09 -11.67
C ALA A 507 10.98 -2.42 -11.58
N CYS A 508 10.69 -3.26 -10.59
CA CYS A 508 11.42 -4.51 -10.35
C CYS A 508 10.80 -5.72 -11.05
N GLY A 509 9.52 -5.65 -11.47
CA GLY A 509 8.77 -6.78 -12.03
C GLY A 509 8.54 -7.91 -11.02
N ASP A 510 8.55 -7.60 -9.71
CA ASP A 510 8.40 -8.56 -8.62
C ASP A 510 7.58 -7.92 -7.48
N THR A 511 6.99 -8.73 -6.61
CA THR A 511 6.17 -8.23 -5.50
C THR A 511 7.01 -7.46 -4.47
N TRP A 512 6.39 -6.46 -3.81
CA TRP A 512 7.05 -5.72 -2.74
C TRP A 512 7.63 -6.65 -1.67
N ARG A 513 6.90 -7.67 -1.27
CA ARG A 513 7.36 -8.65 -0.28
C ARG A 513 8.71 -9.26 -0.64
N ASN A 514 8.85 -9.73 -1.88
CA ASN A 514 10.10 -10.34 -2.35
C ASN A 514 11.24 -9.32 -2.47
N VAL A 515 10.93 -8.11 -2.92
CA VAL A 515 11.92 -7.03 -3.04
C VAL A 515 12.37 -6.57 -1.65
N SER A 516 11.44 -6.38 -0.72
CA SER A 516 11.66 -6.00 0.67
C SER A 516 12.60 -7.01 1.37
N ASP A 517 12.34 -8.32 1.24
CA ASP A 517 13.20 -9.37 1.82
C ASP A 517 14.65 -9.32 1.31
N ARG A 518 14.87 -8.89 0.06
CA ARG A 518 16.21 -8.69 -0.49
C ARG A 518 16.85 -7.41 0.03
N LEU A 519 16.10 -6.31 0.08
CA LEU A 519 16.58 -5.01 0.54
C LEU A 519 16.89 -5.00 2.04
N ARG A 520 16.13 -5.72 2.86
CA ARG A 520 16.32 -5.85 4.32
C ARG A 520 17.72 -6.35 4.70
N ARG A 521 18.41 -7.04 3.79
CA ARG A 521 19.79 -7.51 3.98
C ARG A 521 20.84 -6.40 3.93
N ILE A 522 20.47 -5.21 3.42
CA ILE A 522 21.30 -4.02 3.55
C ILE A 522 21.03 -3.45 4.94
N GLN A 523 22.04 -3.51 5.80
CA GLN A 523 21.95 -3.10 7.20
C GLN A 523 22.78 -1.86 7.46
N LEU A 524 22.35 -1.06 8.42
CA LEU A 524 23.10 0.05 8.97
C LEU A 524 23.59 -0.31 10.36
N ALA A 525 24.89 -0.35 10.53
CA ALA A 525 25.56 -0.65 11.79
C ALA A 525 26.04 0.64 12.47
N GLN A 526 25.77 0.76 13.76
CA GLN A 526 26.31 1.82 14.61
C GLN A 526 27.57 1.32 15.32
N LEU A 527 28.67 1.99 15.06
CA LEU A 527 29.96 1.72 15.67
C LEU A 527 30.37 2.91 16.56
N LEU A 528 30.65 2.65 17.82
CA LEU A 528 31.22 3.65 18.74
C LEU A 528 32.74 3.58 18.70
N SER A 529 33.37 4.74 18.62
CA SER A 529 34.82 4.92 18.79
C SER A 529 35.08 5.99 19.85
N PRO A 530 36.32 6.10 20.38
CA PRO A 530 36.71 7.18 21.29
C PRO A 530 36.56 8.58 20.68
N HIS A 531 36.50 8.64 19.34
CA HIS A 531 36.40 9.90 18.59
C HIS A 531 34.99 10.22 18.10
N GLY A 532 34.00 9.37 18.42
CA GLY A 532 32.61 9.56 18.03
C GLY A 532 31.94 8.32 17.45
N THR A 533 30.73 8.51 16.97
CA THR A 533 29.92 7.44 16.37
C THR A 533 30.15 7.37 14.86
N VAL A 534 30.34 6.17 14.34
CA VAL A 534 30.42 5.87 12.91
C VAL A 534 29.23 5.02 12.50
N TRP A 535 28.62 5.37 11.39
CA TRP A 535 27.50 4.63 10.81
C TRP A 535 27.97 3.96 9.53
N GLN A 536 28.03 2.63 9.53
CA GLN A 536 28.49 1.83 8.41
C GLN A 536 27.34 1.05 7.78
N VAL A 537 27.25 1.10 6.47
CA VAL A 537 26.25 0.33 5.71
C VAL A 537 26.90 -0.90 5.13
N THR A 538 26.23 -2.05 5.24
CA THR A 538 26.69 -3.30 4.61
C THR A 538 26.62 -3.20 3.09
N GLU A 539 27.51 -3.90 2.40
CA GLU A 539 27.45 -3.99 0.94
C GLU A 539 26.16 -4.70 0.50
N PRO A 540 25.48 -4.17 -0.53
CA PRO A 540 24.30 -4.81 -1.09
C PRO A 540 24.63 -6.19 -1.65
N THR A 541 23.83 -7.20 -1.32
CA THR A 541 23.91 -8.49 -1.99
C THR A 541 23.66 -8.35 -3.50
N PRO A 542 24.11 -9.28 -4.36
CA PRO A 542 23.85 -9.20 -5.81
C PRO A 542 22.37 -9.03 -6.16
N GLN A 543 21.47 -9.64 -5.38
CA GLN A 543 20.02 -9.53 -5.57
C GLN A 543 19.49 -8.15 -5.15
N ALA A 544 19.96 -7.60 -4.02
CA ALA A 544 19.63 -6.25 -3.58
C ALA A 544 20.16 -5.19 -4.57
N ALA A 545 21.40 -5.37 -5.05
CA ALA A 545 22.00 -4.49 -6.06
C ALA A 545 21.20 -4.50 -7.38
N LYS A 546 20.68 -5.66 -7.80
CA LYS A 546 19.78 -5.76 -8.94
C LYS A 546 18.49 -4.95 -8.73
N CYS A 547 17.87 -5.02 -7.54
CA CYS A 547 16.69 -4.22 -7.21
C CYS A 547 17.01 -2.72 -7.25
N LEU A 548 18.11 -2.28 -6.63
CA LEU A 548 18.53 -0.87 -6.66
C LEU A 548 18.75 -0.38 -8.09
N LYS A 549 19.38 -1.20 -8.94
CA LYS A 549 19.60 -0.88 -10.36
C LYS A 549 18.27 -0.74 -11.12
N SER A 550 17.33 -1.67 -10.94
CA SER A 550 16.00 -1.60 -11.58
C SER A 550 15.24 -0.34 -11.16
N LEU A 551 15.37 0.05 -9.90
CA LEU A 551 14.79 1.27 -9.34
C LEU A 551 15.55 2.55 -9.73
N GLN A 552 16.71 2.45 -10.38
CA GLN A 552 17.60 3.57 -10.68
C GLN A 552 18.00 4.35 -9.40
N ILE A 553 18.19 3.62 -8.30
CA ILE A 553 18.64 4.18 -7.02
C ILE A 553 20.10 3.77 -6.82
N LYS A 554 20.96 4.75 -6.51
CA LYS A 554 22.36 4.48 -6.18
C LYS A 554 22.43 3.69 -4.87
N PRO A 555 23.37 2.73 -4.73
CA PRO A 555 23.63 2.09 -3.45
C PRO A 555 23.89 3.14 -2.36
N PRO A 556 23.49 2.88 -1.11
CA PRO A 556 23.83 3.77 -0.01
C PRO A 556 25.37 3.84 0.15
N PRO A 557 25.92 4.98 0.56
CA PRO A 557 27.36 5.09 0.80
C PRO A 557 27.78 4.15 1.93
N PRO A 558 28.99 3.57 1.87
CA PRO A 558 29.48 2.63 2.90
C PRO A 558 29.52 3.23 4.31
N VAL A 559 29.73 4.53 4.40
CA VAL A 559 29.72 5.28 5.66
C VAL A 559 28.76 6.45 5.53
N LEU A 560 27.82 6.54 6.44
CA LEU A 560 26.92 7.69 6.54
C LEU A 560 27.59 8.74 7.43
N GLN A 561 27.76 9.95 6.90
CA GLN A 561 28.06 11.11 7.73
C GLN A 561 26.71 11.59 8.31
N LEU A 562 26.51 11.40 9.59
CA LEU A 562 25.40 12.03 10.29
C LEU A 562 25.85 13.45 10.64
N ALA A 563 25.12 14.43 10.11
CA ALA A 563 25.30 15.83 10.46
C ALA A 563 24.90 16.10 11.92
#